data_24a42b8050cca337ad56482bf5ac0f9f
#
_entry.id   24a42b8050cca337ad56482bf5ac0f9f
#
_cell.length_a   1.000
_cell.length_b   1.000
_cell.length_c   1.000
_cell.angle_alpha   90.00
_cell.angle_beta   90.00
_cell.angle_gamma   90.00
#
_symmetry.space_group_name_H-M   'P 1'
#
loop_
_entity.id
_entity.type
_entity.pdbx_description
1 polymer ?
#
loop_
_entity_poly.entity_id
_entity_poly.type
_entity_poly.pdbx_seq_one_letter_code
_entity_poly.pdbx_strand_id
1 'polypeptide(L)'
;MAKSEIKLSDFKRNEENPFMKQAVEEVEKHIVKKYRNSTGQGQRALVAAADIHTGEVFKTSFLRQMEVDEDQFVKLYLSNFAAFFDLSKAAIRVFGYFMQAMKPKNDMVVFLLDDCMEYTGYKAKDTIYRGLAELVHNEIIARGPNETLWFINPLIVFNGDRVSFTKTFVKKKELAAKKKSDKNQLSIGFED
;
A
#
# COMPACT_ATOMS: atom_id res chain seq x y z
N MET A 1 -6.04 9.54 -35.74
CA MET A 1 -6.87 8.48 -35.17
C MET A 1 -7.49 9.03 -33.89
N ALA A 2 -8.81 9.07 -33.76
CA ALA A 2 -9.47 9.51 -32.52
C ALA A 2 -9.12 8.52 -31.40
N LYS A 3 -8.47 8.97 -30.30
CA LYS A 3 -8.31 8.16 -29.09
C LYS A 3 -9.73 7.81 -28.61
N SER A 4 -10.06 6.53 -28.56
CA SER A 4 -11.32 6.09 -27.95
C SER A 4 -11.37 6.65 -26.52
N GLU A 5 -12.47 7.30 -26.17
CA GLU A 5 -12.65 7.88 -24.84
C GLU A 5 -12.75 6.75 -23.83
N ILE A 6 -11.77 6.65 -22.96
CA ILE A 6 -11.71 5.64 -21.90
C ILE A 6 -12.73 6.04 -20.82
N LYS A 7 -13.66 5.15 -20.51
CA LYS A 7 -14.71 5.39 -19.51
C LYS A 7 -14.44 4.58 -18.25
N LEU A 8 -14.73 5.16 -17.09
CA LEU A 8 -14.57 4.48 -15.81
C LEU A 8 -15.44 3.22 -15.68
N SER A 9 -16.60 3.19 -16.39
CA SER A 9 -17.49 2.02 -16.46
C SER A 9 -16.84 0.79 -17.08
N ASP A 10 -15.82 0.96 -17.91
CA ASP A 10 -15.15 -0.12 -18.63
C ASP A 10 -14.28 -0.99 -17.72
N PHE A 11 -14.01 -0.50 -16.50
CA PHE A 11 -13.18 -1.18 -15.53
C PHE A 11 -14.02 -1.81 -14.42
N LYS A 12 -13.73 -3.09 -14.12
CA LYS A 12 -14.40 -3.86 -13.08
C LYS A 12 -14.08 -3.33 -11.68
N ARG A 13 -14.96 -3.62 -10.73
CA ARG A 13 -14.69 -3.46 -9.29
C ARG A 13 -13.94 -4.66 -8.75
N ASN A 14 -13.20 -4.47 -7.68
CA ASN A 14 -12.38 -5.50 -7.04
C ASN A 14 -12.72 -5.56 -5.55
N GLU A 15 -12.83 -6.76 -5.00
CA GLU A 15 -13.00 -7.00 -3.57
C GLU A 15 -11.67 -6.86 -2.80
N GLU A 16 -10.57 -7.24 -3.46
CA GLU A 16 -9.22 -7.12 -2.93
C GLU A 16 -8.38 -6.28 -3.90
N ASN A 17 -7.29 -5.71 -3.41
CA ASN A 17 -6.37 -4.94 -4.25
C ASN A 17 -5.74 -5.84 -5.33
N PRO A 18 -6.03 -5.62 -6.63
CA PRO A 18 -5.58 -6.47 -7.72
C PRO A 18 -4.06 -6.46 -7.91
N PHE A 19 -3.38 -5.42 -7.43
CA PHE A 19 -1.93 -5.25 -7.57
C PHE A 19 -1.11 -6.01 -6.50
N MET A 20 -1.75 -6.51 -5.44
CA MET A 20 -1.03 -7.08 -4.29
C MET A 20 -0.22 -8.30 -4.64
N LYS A 21 -0.70 -9.16 -5.53
CA LYS A 21 0.05 -10.37 -5.92
C LYS A 21 1.38 -9.99 -6.56
N GLN A 22 1.33 -9.10 -7.54
CA GLN A 22 2.53 -8.61 -8.23
C GLN A 22 3.43 -7.80 -7.29
N ALA A 23 2.85 -7.00 -6.38
CA ALA A 23 3.62 -6.25 -5.40
C ALA A 23 4.39 -7.14 -4.42
N VAL A 24 3.82 -8.27 -3.99
CA VAL A 24 4.51 -9.26 -3.15
C VAL A 24 5.69 -9.86 -3.91
N GLU A 25 5.47 -10.38 -5.11
CA GLU A 25 6.50 -11.00 -5.94
C GLU A 25 7.67 -10.05 -6.22
N GLU A 26 7.35 -8.79 -6.56
CA GLU A 26 8.36 -7.78 -6.87
C GLU A 26 9.16 -7.33 -5.64
N VAL A 27 8.48 -7.14 -4.51
CA VAL A 27 9.15 -6.81 -3.25
C VAL A 27 10.07 -7.94 -2.80
N GLU A 28 9.66 -9.20 -2.93
CA GLU A 28 10.46 -10.37 -2.55
C GLU A 28 11.76 -10.46 -3.39
N LYS A 29 11.69 -10.19 -4.68
CA LYS A 29 12.89 -10.16 -5.57
C LYS A 29 13.90 -9.08 -5.17
N HIS A 30 13.43 -7.96 -4.61
CA HIS A 30 14.26 -6.79 -4.30
C HIS A 30 14.59 -6.60 -2.83
N ILE A 31 14.27 -7.59 -1.96
CA ILE A 31 14.64 -7.52 -0.54
C ILE A 31 16.16 -7.66 -0.40
N VAL A 32 16.82 -6.54 -0.12
CA VAL A 32 18.24 -6.53 0.29
C VAL A 32 18.30 -6.40 1.82
N LYS A 33 18.89 -7.40 2.48
CA LYS A 33 19.19 -7.32 3.92
C LYS A 33 20.37 -6.35 4.12
N LYS A 34 20.07 -5.07 4.31
CA LYS A 34 21.09 -4.08 4.69
C LYS A 34 21.29 -4.14 6.21
N TYR A 35 22.40 -4.71 6.64
CA TYR A 35 22.87 -4.56 7.99
C TYR A 35 23.47 -3.16 8.13
N ARG A 36 22.80 -2.24 8.83
CA ARG A 36 23.43 -0.99 9.27
C ARG A 36 24.38 -1.32 10.41
N ASN A 37 25.65 -1.47 10.09
CA ASN A 37 26.69 -1.30 11.09
C ASN A 37 26.65 0.18 11.50
N SER A 38 26.14 0.47 12.69
CA SER A 38 26.17 1.80 13.28
C SER A 38 27.59 2.11 13.77
N THR A 39 28.54 2.27 12.83
CA THR A 39 29.82 2.90 13.06
C THR A 39 29.68 4.40 12.91
N GLY A 40 28.89 5.03 13.74
CA GLY A 40 28.79 6.48 13.89
C GLY A 40 28.89 6.79 15.37
N GLN A 41 29.74 7.73 15.72
CA GLN A 41 29.98 8.25 17.05
C GLN A 41 28.68 8.63 17.78
N GLY A 42 28.01 7.67 18.32
CA GLY A 42 26.90 7.82 19.24
C GLY A 42 27.01 6.67 20.21
N GLN A 43 27.21 7.00 21.49
CA GLN A 43 27.36 6.05 22.57
C GLN A 43 26.33 4.93 22.48
N ARG A 44 26.79 3.72 22.20
CA ARG A 44 26.02 2.51 22.38
C ARG A 44 25.78 2.32 23.87
N ALA A 45 24.58 2.61 24.32
CA ALA A 45 24.14 2.01 25.57
C ALA A 45 23.87 0.52 25.26
N LEU A 46 24.88 -0.31 25.42
CA LEU A 46 24.71 -1.76 25.52
C LEU A 46 24.11 -2.00 26.91
N VAL A 47 22.81 -2.18 26.97
CA VAL A 47 22.18 -2.68 28.17
C VAL A 47 22.27 -4.20 28.14
N ALA A 48 23.02 -4.75 29.07
CA ALA A 48 23.02 -6.18 29.32
C ALA A 48 21.70 -6.54 30.02
N ALA A 49 20.84 -7.27 29.33
CA ALA A 49 19.72 -7.93 30.00
C ALA A 49 20.18 -9.31 30.46
N ALA A 50 20.08 -9.57 31.74
CA ALA A 50 20.37 -10.87 32.31
C ALA A 50 19.05 -11.64 32.46
N ASP A 51 19.02 -12.89 32.00
CA ASP A 51 17.94 -13.81 32.34
C ASP A 51 18.02 -14.16 33.83
N ILE A 52 16.93 -13.91 34.55
CA ILE A 52 16.87 -14.08 36.02
C ILE A 52 16.95 -15.58 36.38
N HIS A 53 16.62 -16.49 35.47
CA HIS A 53 16.60 -17.93 35.71
C HIS A 53 17.89 -18.66 35.32
N THR A 54 18.55 -18.19 34.25
CA THR A 54 19.75 -18.86 33.69
C THR A 54 21.04 -18.11 34.02
N GLY A 55 20.95 -16.81 34.39
CA GLY A 55 22.12 -15.97 34.62
C GLY A 55 22.85 -15.56 33.30
N GLU A 56 22.36 -15.95 32.16
CA GLU A 56 22.95 -15.60 30.88
C GLU A 56 22.72 -14.12 30.52
N VAL A 57 23.80 -13.46 30.11
CA VAL A 57 23.77 -12.05 29.73
C VAL A 57 23.59 -11.92 28.22
N PHE A 58 22.45 -11.42 27.79
CA PHE A 58 22.18 -11.14 26.39
C PHE A 58 22.48 -9.68 26.07
N LYS A 59 23.22 -9.46 24.99
CA LYS A 59 23.40 -8.12 24.41
C LYS A 59 22.17 -7.76 23.59
N THR A 60 21.23 -7.01 24.15
CA THR A 60 20.09 -6.49 23.40
C THR A 60 20.42 -5.14 22.79
N SER A 61 20.16 -5.00 21.49
CA SER A 61 20.18 -3.69 20.84
C SER A 61 18.87 -2.98 21.13
N PHE A 62 18.93 -1.85 21.86
CA PHE A 62 17.76 -1.01 22.03
C PHE A 62 17.30 -0.43 20.71
N LEU A 63 16.00 -0.50 20.46
CA LEU A 63 15.33 0.29 19.45
C LEU A 63 15.51 1.77 19.82
N ARG A 64 16.34 2.48 19.07
CA ARG A 64 16.44 3.93 19.16
C ARG A 64 15.10 4.49 18.77
N GLN A 65 14.45 5.20 19.67
CA GLN A 65 13.30 6.03 19.34
C GLN A 65 13.77 7.07 18.33
N MET A 66 13.30 6.96 17.09
CA MET A 66 13.56 7.96 16.07
C MET A 66 12.46 9.00 16.18
N GLU A 67 12.85 10.25 16.36
CA GLU A 67 11.98 11.37 16.10
C GLU A 67 11.61 11.31 14.62
N VAL A 68 10.33 11.20 14.33
CA VAL A 68 9.80 11.15 12.96
C VAL A 68 9.24 12.54 12.71
N ASP A 69 9.60 13.09 11.57
CA ASP A 69 8.98 14.31 11.06
C ASP A 69 7.47 14.12 10.96
N GLU A 70 6.68 15.07 11.46
CA GLU A 70 5.22 15.05 11.40
C GLU A 70 4.71 15.24 9.97
N ASP A 71 5.57 15.68 9.05
CA ASP A 71 5.20 15.86 7.65
C ASP A 71 4.85 14.54 7.00
N GLN A 72 3.68 14.51 6.38
CA GLN A 72 3.23 13.34 5.63
C GLN A 72 4.06 13.20 4.36
N PHE A 73 4.72 12.06 4.19
CA PHE A 73 5.45 11.76 2.97
C PHE A 73 4.92 10.48 2.30
N VAL A 74 4.94 10.49 0.99
CA VAL A 74 4.59 9.35 0.15
C VAL A 74 5.79 8.99 -0.71
N LYS A 75 6.10 7.69 -0.81
CA LYS A 75 7.18 7.19 -1.66
C LYS A 75 6.67 6.87 -3.05
N LEU A 76 7.23 7.53 -4.05
CA LEU A 76 7.06 7.16 -5.46
C LEU A 76 8.22 6.26 -5.88
N TYR A 77 7.90 5.14 -6.53
CA TYR A 77 8.89 4.18 -7.01
C TYR A 77 9.24 4.46 -8.46
N LEU A 78 10.46 4.93 -8.69
CA LEU A 78 10.94 5.39 -10.01
C LEU A 78 10.91 4.31 -11.10
N SER A 79 11.00 3.03 -10.71
CA SER A 79 10.90 1.91 -11.66
C SER A 79 9.60 1.90 -12.47
N ASN A 80 8.52 2.46 -11.91
CA ASN A 80 7.19 2.51 -12.55
C ASN A 80 6.74 3.95 -12.85
N PHE A 81 7.67 4.92 -12.78
CA PHE A 81 7.34 6.33 -12.98
C PHE A 81 6.90 6.66 -14.42
N ALA A 82 7.25 5.81 -15.38
CA ALA A 82 6.82 5.96 -16.78
C ALA A 82 5.29 6.00 -16.94
N ALA A 83 4.53 5.38 -16.02
CA ALA A 83 3.06 5.43 -16.03
C ALA A 83 2.49 6.86 -15.90
N PHE A 84 3.31 7.83 -15.46
CA PHE A 84 2.89 9.22 -15.30
C PHE A 84 3.14 10.11 -16.52
N PHE A 85 3.98 9.68 -17.48
CA PHE A 85 4.40 10.54 -18.59
C PHE A 85 3.26 10.94 -19.52
N ASP A 86 2.29 10.05 -19.72
CA ASP A 86 1.17 10.27 -20.63
C ASP A 86 -0.13 10.69 -19.93
N LEU A 87 -0.08 10.96 -18.62
CA LEU A 87 -1.25 11.37 -17.87
C LEU A 87 -1.68 12.80 -18.22
N SER A 88 -2.99 12.98 -18.38
CA SER A 88 -3.58 14.30 -18.54
C SER A 88 -3.41 15.14 -17.25
N LYS A 89 -3.51 16.45 -17.40
CA LYS A 89 -3.50 17.38 -16.26
C LYS A 89 -4.60 17.05 -15.23
N ALA A 90 -5.75 16.54 -15.70
CA ALA A 90 -6.84 16.13 -14.84
C ALA A 90 -6.46 14.89 -14.02
N ALA A 91 -5.89 13.87 -14.66
CA ALA A 91 -5.43 12.66 -13.97
C ALA A 91 -4.35 12.96 -12.93
N ILE A 92 -3.37 13.82 -13.26
CA ILE A 92 -2.31 14.23 -12.32
C ILE A 92 -2.90 14.93 -11.09
N ARG A 93 -3.88 15.83 -11.25
CA ARG A 93 -4.51 16.50 -10.11
C ARG A 93 -5.34 15.55 -9.26
N VAL A 94 -6.11 14.65 -9.89
CA VAL A 94 -6.86 13.61 -9.18
C VAL A 94 -5.91 12.68 -8.44
N PHE A 95 -4.78 12.31 -9.03
CA PHE A 95 -3.74 11.54 -8.35
C PHE A 95 -3.17 12.28 -7.12
N GLY A 96 -2.95 13.60 -7.23
CA GLY A 96 -2.55 14.43 -6.09
C GLY A 96 -3.52 14.33 -4.91
N TYR A 97 -4.84 14.33 -5.18
CA TYR A 97 -5.85 14.11 -4.16
C TYR A 97 -5.70 12.73 -3.49
N PHE A 98 -5.48 11.66 -4.28
CA PHE A 98 -5.25 10.33 -3.72
C PHE A 98 -4.03 10.29 -2.81
N MET A 99 -2.93 10.95 -3.21
CA MET A 99 -1.71 11.02 -2.39
C MET A 99 -1.95 11.71 -1.05
N GLN A 100 -2.74 12.80 -1.04
CA GLN A 100 -3.11 13.50 0.20
C GLN A 100 -4.03 12.64 1.09
N ALA A 101 -4.95 11.90 0.49
CA ALA A 101 -5.90 11.05 1.23
C ALA A 101 -5.30 9.71 1.71
N MET A 102 -4.09 9.36 1.26
CA MET A 102 -3.42 8.12 1.64
C MET A 102 -3.07 8.09 3.12
N LYS A 103 -3.48 7.00 3.79
CA LYS A 103 -3.06 6.71 5.17
C LYS A 103 -1.79 5.84 5.20
N PRO A 104 -0.91 6.02 6.20
CA PRO A 104 0.27 5.19 6.35
C PRO A 104 -0.07 3.70 6.44
N LYS A 105 0.72 2.87 5.74
CA LYS A 105 0.60 1.39 5.71
C LYS A 105 -0.77 0.89 5.24
N ASN A 106 -1.45 1.67 4.42
CA ASN A 106 -2.74 1.30 3.82
C ASN A 106 -2.65 1.44 2.30
N ASP A 107 -3.22 0.50 1.58
CA ASP A 107 -3.34 0.47 0.13
C ASP A 107 -4.73 0.88 -0.36
N MET A 108 -5.63 1.23 0.58
CA MET A 108 -6.98 1.70 0.30
C MET A 108 -7.12 3.18 0.60
N VAL A 109 -7.82 3.88 -0.28
CA VAL A 109 -8.17 5.30 -0.12
C VAL A 109 -9.68 5.45 -0.20
N VAL A 110 -10.23 6.27 0.69
CA VAL A 110 -11.61 6.73 0.61
C VAL A 110 -11.65 7.93 -0.33
N PHE A 111 -12.36 7.78 -1.43
CA PHE A 111 -12.58 8.83 -2.42
C PHE A 111 -13.95 9.47 -2.21
N LEU A 112 -13.95 10.76 -2.00
CA LEU A 112 -15.14 11.60 -1.95
C LEU A 112 -15.08 12.60 -3.09
N LEU A 113 -16.13 12.59 -3.94
CA LEU A 113 -16.13 13.40 -5.16
C LEU A 113 -16.03 14.89 -4.86
N ASP A 114 -16.78 15.36 -3.85
CA ASP A 114 -16.84 16.77 -3.50
C ASP A 114 -15.49 17.26 -2.96
N ASP A 115 -14.81 16.47 -2.12
CA ASP A 115 -13.48 16.77 -1.60
C ASP A 115 -12.44 16.78 -2.74
N CYS A 116 -12.55 15.85 -3.69
CA CYS A 116 -11.67 15.82 -4.86
C CYS A 116 -11.90 17.02 -5.77
N MET A 117 -13.14 17.47 -5.94
CA MET A 117 -13.47 18.67 -6.71
C MET A 117 -12.90 19.92 -6.04
N GLU A 118 -13.01 20.02 -4.73
CA GLU A 118 -12.42 21.12 -3.93
C GLU A 118 -10.89 21.13 -4.06
N TYR A 119 -10.24 20.00 -3.83
CA TYR A 119 -8.78 19.87 -3.94
C TYR A 119 -8.25 20.21 -5.33
N THR A 120 -8.90 19.69 -6.37
CA THR A 120 -8.44 19.85 -7.75
C THR A 120 -8.84 21.20 -8.39
N GLY A 121 -9.85 21.86 -7.83
CA GLY A 121 -10.46 23.07 -8.37
C GLY A 121 -11.34 22.84 -9.61
N TYR A 122 -11.64 21.58 -9.96
CA TYR A 122 -12.55 21.26 -11.07
C TYR A 122 -14.01 21.33 -10.63
N LYS A 123 -14.81 22.03 -11.44
CA LYS A 123 -16.27 22.16 -11.21
C LYS A 123 -17.10 21.09 -11.91
N ALA A 124 -16.54 20.47 -12.96
CA ALA A 124 -17.22 19.46 -13.75
C ALA A 124 -16.84 18.06 -13.26
N LYS A 125 -17.82 17.28 -12.81
CA LYS A 125 -17.66 15.88 -12.36
C LYS A 125 -17.03 14.99 -13.44
N ASP A 126 -17.38 15.20 -14.70
CA ASP A 126 -16.86 14.44 -15.84
C ASP A 126 -15.33 14.58 -15.96
N THR A 127 -14.77 15.73 -15.61
CA THR A 127 -13.33 15.93 -15.62
C THR A 127 -12.64 15.04 -14.58
N ILE A 128 -13.24 14.91 -13.40
CA ILE A 128 -12.74 14.02 -12.34
C ILE A 128 -12.87 12.56 -12.80
N TYR A 129 -14.03 12.14 -13.32
CA TYR A 129 -14.23 10.76 -13.76
C TYR A 129 -13.32 10.37 -14.92
N ARG A 130 -13.03 11.27 -15.86
CA ARG A 130 -12.02 11.05 -16.91
C ARG A 130 -10.63 10.87 -16.30
N GLY A 131 -10.25 11.71 -15.35
CA GLY A 131 -8.99 11.56 -14.61
C GLY A 131 -8.90 10.23 -13.88
N LEU A 132 -9.97 9.80 -13.21
CA LEU A 132 -10.04 8.48 -12.56
C LEU A 132 -9.90 7.33 -13.57
N ALA A 133 -10.62 7.40 -14.70
CA ALA A 133 -10.54 6.38 -15.74
C ALA A 133 -9.13 6.23 -16.29
N GLU A 134 -8.44 7.33 -16.50
CA GLU A 134 -7.06 7.37 -16.97
C GLU A 134 -6.08 6.79 -15.94
N LEU A 135 -6.26 7.08 -14.64
CA LEU A 135 -5.45 6.49 -13.57
C LEU A 135 -5.67 4.98 -13.45
N VAL A 136 -6.91 4.49 -13.64
CA VAL A 136 -7.21 3.05 -13.65
C VAL A 136 -6.62 2.38 -14.88
N HIS A 137 -6.72 3.02 -16.05
CA HIS A 137 -6.14 2.51 -17.30
C HIS A 137 -4.63 2.32 -17.21
N ASN A 138 -3.94 3.24 -16.52
CA ASN A 138 -2.50 3.18 -16.31
C ASN A 138 -2.11 2.36 -15.05
N GLU A 139 -3.03 1.59 -14.49
CA GLU A 139 -2.81 0.71 -13.34
C GLU A 139 -2.23 1.42 -12.09
N ILE A 140 -2.45 2.72 -11.96
CA ILE A 140 -2.00 3.52 -10.81
C ILE A 140 -2.94 3.31 -9.62
N ILE A 141 -4.24 3.23 -9.91
CA ILE A 141 -5.30 2.93 -8.94
C ILE A 141 -6.23 1.85 -9.51
N ALA A 142 -7.03 1.23 -8.65
CA ALA A 142 -8.09 0.32 -9.05
C ALA A 142 -9.38 0.60 -8.27
N ARG A 143 -10.53 0.30 -8.91
CA ARG A 143 -11.84 0.43 -8.26
C ARG A 143 -11.98 -0.62 -7.16
N GLY A 144 -12.37 -0.18 -5.98
CA GLY A 144 -12.70 -1.05 -4.86
C GLY A 144 -14.12 -1.63 -4.95
N PRO A 145 -14.59 -2.27 -3.87
CA PRO A 145 -15.89 -2.96 -3.85
C PRO A 145 -17.08 -2.01 -4.02
N ASN A 146 -16.92 -0.75 -3.65
CA ASN A 146 -17.94 0.29 -3.78
C ASN A 146 -17.40 1.55 -4.46
N GLU A 147 -18.20 2.61 -4.53
CA GLU A 147 -17.84 3.85 -5.25
C GLU A 147 -16.83 4.71 -4.50
N THR A 148 -16.79 4.58 -3.19
CA THR A 148 -15.94 5.40 -2.33
C THR A 148 -14.60 4.75 -2.00
N LEU A 149 -14.47 3.43 -2.13
CA LEU A 149 -13.22 2.73 -1.83
C LEU A 149 -12.41 2.46 -3.09
N TRP A 150 -11.15 2.80 -3.03
CA TRP A 150 -10.20 2.65 -4.13
C TRP A 150 -8.91 2.04 -3.64
N PHE A 151 -8.31 1.22 -4.47
CA PHE A 151 -7.00 0.64 -4.22
C PHE A 151 -5.91 1.45 -4.90
N ILE A 152 -4.78 1.60 -4.22
CA ILE A 152 -3.55 2.17 -4.77
C ILE A 152 -2.63 1.03 -5.18
N ASN A 153 -1.90 1.20 -6.27
CA ASN A 153 -0.87 0.26 -6.68
C ASN A 153 0.41 0.47 -5.84
N PRO A 154 0.76 -0.48 -4.94
CA PRO A 154 1.95 -0.33 -4.08
C PRO A 154 3.27 -0.40 -4.84
N LEU A 155 3.26 -0.82 -6.11
CA LEU A 155 4.44 -0.81 -6.98
C LEU A 155 4.77 0.59 -7.48
N ILE A 156 3.78 1.47 -7.52
CA ILE A 156 3.92 2.85 -8.02
C ILE A 156 4.10 3.80 -6.86
N VAL A 157 3.20 3.75 -5.87
CA VAL A 157 3.20 4.65 -4.74
C VAL A 157 2.77 3.94 -3.46
N PHE A 158 3.45 4.24 -2.36
CA PHE A 158 3.09 3.70 -1.05
C PHE A 158 3.53 4.64 0.08
N ASN A 159 2.67 4.77 1.09
CA ASN A 159 2.96 5.53 2.29
C ASN A 159 3.42 4.57 3.40
N GLY A 160 4.73 4.55 3.68
CA GLY A 160 5.34 3.73 4.72
C GLY A 160 6.31 2.66 4.22
N ASP A 161 6.44 1.57 5.00
CA ASP A 161 7.30 0.43 4.68
C ASP A 161 6.53 -0.64 3.89
N ARG A 162 6.75 -0.66 2.57
CA ARG A 162 6.14 -1.60 1.63
C ARG A 162 6.51 -3.06 1.94
N VAL A 163 7.75 -3.32 2.38
CA VAL A 163 8.20 -4.68 2.70
C VAL A 163 7.44 -5.26 3.88
N SER A 164 7.29 -4.47 4.94
CA SER A 164 6.51 -4.87 6.12
C SER A 164 5.03 -5.07 5.79
N PHE A 165 4.49 -4.21 4.93
CA PHE A 165 3.10 -4.30 4.49
C PHE A 165 2.81 -5.57 3.68
N THR A 166 3.63 -5.87 2.67
CA THR A 166 3.46 -7.08 1.83
C THR A 166 3.59 -8.37 2.65
N LYS A 167 4.55 -8.45 3.58
CA LYS A 167 4.68 -9.59 4.50
C LYS A 167 3.44 -9.77 5.37
N THR A 168 2.88 -8.67 5.87
CA THR A 168 1.65 -8.71 6.69
C THR A 168 0.46 -9.18 5.86
N PHE A 169 0.36 -8.77 4.60
CA PHE A 169 -0.68 -9.20 3.68
C PHE A 169 -0.62 -10.72 3.42
N VAL A 170 0.55 -11.26 3.11
CA VAL A 170 0.76 -12.70 2.91
C VAL A 170 0.34 -13.49 4.16
N LYS A 171 0.82 -13.06 5.33
CA LYS A 171 0.49 -13.72 6.60
C LYS A 171 -1.01 -13.71 6.91
N LYS A 172 -1.71 -12.61 6.64
CA LYS A 172 -3.18 -12.54 6.80
C LYS A 172 -3.90 -13.50 5.86
N LYS A 173 -3.44 -13.63 4.61
CA LYS A 173 -4.04 -14.51 3.61
C LYS A 173 -3.86 -15.98 3.97
N GLU A 174 -2.67 -16.37 4.46
CA GLU A 174 -2.41 -17.73 4.98
C GLU A 174 -3.29 -18.09 6.17
N LEU A 175 -3.44 -17.15 7.12
CA LEU A 175 -4.31 -17.35 8.29
C LEU A 175 -5.79 -17.48 7.89
N ALA A 176 -6.24 -16.71 6.91
CA ALA A 176 -7.60 -16.80 6.39
C ALA A 176 -7.86 -18.15 5.66
N ALA A 177 -6.86 -18.64 4.91
CA ALA A 177 -6.93 -19.93 4.25
C ALA A 177 -7.01 -21.10 5.26
N LYS A 178 -6.18 -21.06 6.32
CA LYS A 178 -6.22 -22.06 7.41
C LYS A 178 -7.58 -22.10 8.11
N LYS A 179 -8.14 -20.93 8.45
CA LYS A 179 -9.46 -20.86 9.08
C LYS A 179 -10.60 -21.41 8.21
N LYS A 180 -10.48 -21.31 6.88
CA LYS A 180 -11.45 -21.90 5.95
C LYS A 180 -11.31 -23.42 5.89
N SER A 181 -10.10 -23.97 5.89
CA SER A 181 -9.86 -25.42 5.91
C SER A 181 -10.37 -26.07 7.20
N ASP A 182 -10.11 -25.44 8.35
CA ASP A 182 -10.56 -25.95 9.65
C ASP A 182 -12.09 -25.95 9.77
N LYS A 183 -12.78 -24.94 9.25
CA LYS A 183 -14.25 -24.92 9.20
C LYS A 183 -14.83 -26.01 8.31
N ASN A 184 -14.21 -26.29 7.17
CA ASN A 184 -14.66 -27.36 6.27
C ASN A 184 -14.44 -28.76 6.86
N GLN A 185 -13.39 -28.96 7.66
CA GLN A 185 -13.17 -30.22 8.38
C GLN A 185 -14.21 -30.46 9.49
N LEU A 186 -14.66 -29.40 10.17
CA LEU A 186 -15.69 -29.48 11.20
C LEU A 186 -17.10 -29.79 10.63
N SER A 187 -17.37 -29.39 9.38
CA SER A 187 -18.68 -29.66 8.74
C SER A 187 -18.83 -31.06 8.15
N ILE A 188 -17.75 -31.83 7.98
CA ILE A 188 -17.78 -33.19 7.46
C ILE A 188 -17.99 -34.26 8.59
N GLY A 189 -17.94 -33.80 9.85
CA GLY A 189 -18.02 -34.71 11.03
C GLY A 189 -19.41 -34.91 11.64
N PHE A 190 -20.49 -34.42 11.01
CA PHE A 190 -21.87 -34.55 11.50
C PHE A 190 -22.80 -35.04 10.39
N GLU A 191 -22.54 -36.21 9.87
CA GLU A 191 -23.54 -37.06 9.17
C GLU A 191 -23.45 -38.47 9.76
N ASP A 192 -24.25 -38.68 10.79
CA ASP A 192 -24.74 -39.99 11.26
C ASP A 192 -26.22 -39.86 11.55
#